data_9fa0880342054c6f3b16d3e6f6eb24a7
#
_entry.id   9fa0880342054c6f3b16d3e6f6eb24a7
#
_cell.length_a   1.000
_cell.length_b   1.000
_cell.length_c   1.000
_cell.angle_alpha   90.00
_cell.angle_beta   90.00
_cell.angle_gamma   90.00
#
_symmetry.space_group_name_H-M   'P 1'
#
loop_
_entity.id
_entity.type
_entity.pdbx_description
1 polymer ?
#
loop_
_entity_poly.entity_id
_entity_poly.type
_entity_poly.pdbx_seq_one_letter_code
_entity_poly.pdbx_strand_id
1 'polypeptide(L)'
;TYMVRSVLESVGIKTGLIGTIETIIGDEVTPAKNTTPESYVVQETFAKMVEQGCKCVVMEVSSQGLMLHRVSGFTFDYGIFTNIEPDHIGPNEHKDFDDYLHCKSMLLKQCKHGIVNMDADFIDRVLEGHTCDIETYGVNGDYDFKAQNIKLFTKPGCLCVSYDLKGKMDFPVEIHVPGMFSVYNSLCAIAICSHFTEDVEKIQTALENVKVKGRVEIVPVSKRFTLMIDYAHNAMSLESLLTSLKQYNPKRLVTVFGCGGNRSKERRFEMGEV
;
A
#
# COMPACT_ATOMS: atom_id res chain seq x y z
N THR A 1 3.12 -2.47 -1.77
CA THR A 1 3.84 -3.34 -2.72
C THR A 1 5.16 -2.72 -3.18
N TYR A 2 5.21 -1.48 -3.74
CA TYR A 2 6.44 -0.85 -4.24
C TYR A 2 7.53 -0.69 -3.17
N MET A 3 7.18 -0.26 -1.95
CA MET A 3 8.15 -0.15 -0.84
C MET A 3 8.80 -1.49 -0.52
N VAL A 4 7.99 -2.54 -0.40
CA VAL A 4 8.49 -3.91 -0.14
C VAL A 4 9.44 -4.35 -1.26
N ARG A 5 9.01 -4.21 -2.52
CA ARG A 5 9.86 -4.55 -3.67
C ARG A 5 11.17 -3.76 -3.67
N SER A 6 11.12 -2.44 -3.41
CA SER A 6 12.29 -1.57 -3.36
C SER A 6 13.32 -2.04 -2.33
N VAL A 7 12.87 -2.42 -1.13
CA VAL A 7 13.77 -2.93 -0.08
C VAL A 7 14.34 -4.30 -0.48
N LEU A 8 13.52 -5.24 -0.92
CA LEU A 8 13.98 -6.58 -1.32
C LEU A 8 15.01 -6.52 -2.46
N GLU A 9 14.76 -5.71 -3.49
CA GLU A 9 15.70 -5.49 -4.59
C GLU A 9 17.02 -4.86 -4.10
N SER A 10 16.97 -3.92 -3.15
CA SER A 10 18.18 -3.29 -2.61
C SER A 10 19.11 -4.27 -1.89
N VAL A 11 18.57 -5.35 -1.37
CA VAL A 11 19.35 -6.43 -0.73
C VAL A 11 19.65 -7.60 -1.68
N GLY A 12 19.37 -7.44 -2.98
CA GLY A 12 19.70 -8.43 -4.01
C GLY A 12 18.68 -9.55 -4.18
N ILE A 13 17.49 -9.40 -3.61
CA ILE A 13 16.39 -10.35 -3.78
C ILE A 13 15.54 -9.91 -4.98
N LYS A 14 15.74 -10.54 -6.14
CA LYS A 14 14.96 -10.26 -7.35
C LYS A 14 13.47 -10.53 -7.11
N THR A 15 12.65 -9.48 -7.23
CA THR A 15 11.27 -9.48 -6.77
C THR A 15 10.29 -9.10 -7.89
N GLY A 16 9.35 -9.99 -8.20
CA GLY A 16 8.22 -9.70 -9.06
C GLY A 16 7.15 -8.85 -8.35
N LEU A 17 6.36 -8.11 -9.11
CA LEU A 17 5.26 -7.31 -8.60
C LEU A 17 3.99 -7.53 -9.44
N ILE A 18 2.86 -7.74 -8.76
CA ILE A 18 1.52 -7.73 -9.36
C ILE A 18 0.70 -6.70 -8.60
N GLY A 19 0.28 -5.63 -9.24
CA GLY A 19 -0.44 -4.53 -8.58
C GLY A 19 -1.46 -3.85 -9.46
N THR A 20 -2.13 -2.86 -8.89
CA THR A 20 -3.18 -2.08 -9.57
C THR A 20 -2.67 -1.31 -10.78
N ILE A 21 -1.41 -0.84 -10.73
CA ILE A 21 -0.84 0.00 -11.78
C ILE A 21 -0.21 -0.85 -12.87
N GLU A 22 0.61 -1.82 -12.46
CA GLU A 22 1.42 -2.60 -13.38
C GLU A 22 1.81 -3.96 -12.79
N THR A 23 2.24 -4.84 -13.67
CA THR A 23 2.93 -6.11 -13.35
C THR A 23 4.38 -5.97 -13.77
N ILE A 24 5.31 -6.35 -12.88
CA ILE A 24 6.76 -6.29 -13.12
C ILE A 24 7.35 -7.70 -13.02
N ILE A 25 8.02 -8.14 -14.08
CA ILE A 25 8.70 -9.45 -14.16
C ILE A 25 10.14 -9.18 -14.60
N GLY A 26 11.09 -9.18 -13.64
CA GLY A 26 12.45 -8.74 -13.95
C GLY A 26 12.47 -7.29 -14.43
N ASP A 27 12.91 -7.07 -15.67
CA ASP A 27 12.96 -5.73 -16.30
C ASP A 27 11.71 -5.42 -17.14
N GLU A 28 10.84 -6.39 -17.33
CA GLU A 28 9.60 -6.22 -18.10
C GLU A 28 8.52 -5.59 -17.22
N VAL A 29 7.94 -4.49 -17.70
CA VAL A 29 6.85 -3.76 -17.04
C VAL A 29 5.65 -3.71 -17.96
N THR A 30 4.52 -4.27 -17.51
CA THR A 30 3.27 -4.28 -18.27
C THR A 30 2.14 -3.62 -17.48
N PRO A 31 1.30 -2.76 -18.10
CA PRO A 31 0.15 -2.18 -17.42
C PRO A 31 -0.80 -3.25 -16.91
N ALA A 32 -1.28 -3.10 -15.69
CA ALA A 32 -2.27 -4.01 -15.11
C ALA A 32 -3.67 -3.78 -15.71
N LYS A 33 -4.40 -4.85 -15.93
CA LYS A 33 -5.83 -4.80 -16.30
C LYS A 33 -6.73 -4.82 -15.06
N ASN A 34 -6.34 -5.60 -14.07
CA ASN A 34 -7.01 -5.75 -12.77
C ASN A 34 -5.97 -5.75 -11.66
N THR A 35 -6.32 -5.26 -10.48
CA THR A 35 -5.46 -5.30 -9.28
C THR A 35 -5.01 -6.74 -8.99
N THR A 36 -5.95 -7.68 -9.00
CA THR A 36 -5.71 -9.12 -8.88
C THR A 36 -6.18 -9.77 -10.17
N PRO A 37 -5.28 -10.28 -11.03
CA PRO A 37 -5.64 -10.94 -12.26
C PRO A 37 -6.45 -12.23 -12.06
N GLU A 38 -7.04 -12.75 -13.12
CA GLU A 38 -7.71 -14.06 -13.10
C GLU A 38 -6.74 -15.18 -12.73
N SER A 39 -7.23 -16.26 -12.10
CA SER A 39 -6.40 -17.33 -11.52
C SER A 39 -5.38 -17.92 -12.49
N TYR A 40 -5.77 -18.16 -13.75
CA TYR A 40 -4.85 -18.63 -14.80
C TYR A 40 -3.71 -17.62 -15.02
N VAL A 41 -4.03 -16.32 -15.12
CA VAL A 41 -3.04 -15.26 -15.37
C VAL A 41 -2.10 -15.11 -14.18
N VAL A 42 -2.60 -15.28 -12.94
CA VAL A 42 -1.75 -15.28 -11.72
C VAL A 42 -0.72 -16.38 -11.81
N GLN A 43 -1.13 -17.64 -12.14
CA GLN A 43 -0.24 -18.78 -12.23
C GLN A 43 0.76 -18.63 -13.39
N GLU A 44 0.30 -18.17 -14.56
CA GLU A 44 1.18 -17.88 -15.71
C GLU A 44 2.23 -16.82 -15.35
N THR A 45 1.82 -15.77 -14.63
CA THR A 45 2.72 -14.70 -14.19
C THR A 45 3.77 -15.23 -13.21
N PHE A 46 3.35 -16.06 -12.24
CA PHE A 46 4.28 -16.71 -11.31
C PHE A 46 5.30 -17.60 -12.05
N ALA A 47 4.86 -18.40 -13.03
CA ALA A 47 5.75 -19.22 -13.83
C ALA A 47 6.80 -18.37 -14.56
N LYS A 48 6.38 -17.28 -15.22
CA LYS A 48 7.30 -16.33 -15.88
C LYS A 48 8.26 -15.66 -14.88
N MET A 49 7.81 -15.31 -13.67
CA MET A 49 8.66 -14.76 -12.63
C MET A 49 9.75 -15.77 -12.19
N VAL A 50 9.38 -17.04 -12.03
CA VAL A 50 10.34 -18.13 -11.74
C VAL A 50 11.36 -18.27 -12.85
N GLU A 51 10.92 -18.33 -14.11
CA GLU A 51 11.80 -18.41 -15.30
C GLU A 51 12.77 -17.23 -15.37
N GLN A 52 12.33 -16.03 -14.99
CA GLN A 52 13.15 -14.83 -14.90
C GLN A 52 14.03 -14.77 -13.64
N GLY A 53 13.97 -15.78 -12.77
CA GLY A 53 14.78 -15.91 -11.58
C GLY A 53 14.34 -15.04 -10.40
N CYS A 54 13.09 -14.57 -10.38
CA CYS A 54 12.52 -13.92 -9.20
C CYS A 54 12.50 -14.89 -8.02
N LYS A 55 12.88 -14.39 -6.84
CA LYS A 55 12.90 -15.14 -5.58
C LYS A 55 11.70 -14.83 -4.69
N CYS A 56 11.13 -13.66 -4.89
CA CYS A 56 9.92 -13.19 -4.21
C CYS A 56 8.92 -12.63 -5.21
N VAL A 57 7.65 -12.67 -4.84
CA VAL A 57 6.57 -11.98 -5.52
C VAL A 57 5.80 -11.16 -4.49
N VAL A 58 5.62 -9.89 -4.75
CA VAL A 58 4.75 -9.00 -3.97
C VAL A 58 3.51 -8.73 -4.80
N MET A 59 2.32 -9.09 -4.26
CA MET A 59 1.09 -8.89 -5.02
C MET A 59 0.02 -8.17 -4.20
N GLU A 60 -0.78 -7.36 -4.89
CA GLU A 60 -2.01 -6.79 -4.33
C GLU A 60 -3.15 -7.78 -4.48
N VAL A 61 -3.78 -8.14 -3.37
CA VAL A 61 -4.91 -9.06 -3.33
C VAL A 61 -6.18 -8.28 -2.97
N SER A 62 -7.02 -8.06 -3.97
CA SER A 62 -8.31 -7.39 -3.78
C SER A 62 -9.32 -8.30 -3.10
N SER A 63 -10.30 -7.72 -2.40
CA SER A 63 -11.41 -8.48 -1.81
C SER A 63 -12.19 -9.27 -2.86
N GLN A 64 -12.39 -8.69 -4.06
CA GLN A 64 -12.98 -9.42 -5.19
C GLN A 64 -12.09 -10.57 -5.68
N GLY A 65 -10.76 -10.41 -5.64
CA GLY A 65 -9.82 -11.49 -5.98
C GLY A 65 -9.95 -12.69 -5.05
N LEU A 66 -10.20 -12.45 -3.76
CA LEU A 66 -10.49 -13.48 -2.76
C LEU A 66 -11.89 -14.07 -2.98
N MET A 67 -12.92 -13.22 -3.11
CA MET A 67 -14.30 -13.63 -3.33
C MET A 67 -14.45 -14.53 -4.59
N LEU A 68 -13.78 -14.17 -5.66
CA LEU A 68 -13.82 -14.90 -6.95
C LEU A 68 -12.76 -16.00 -7.07
N HIS A 69 -12.12 -16.36 -5.97
CA HIS A 69 -11.11 -17.43 -5.92
C HIS A 69 -9.92 -17.27 -6.88
N ARG A 70 -9.58 -16.02 -7.27
CA ARG A 70 -8.48 -15.75 -8.22
C ARG A 70 -7.11 -16.14 -7.67
N VAL A 71 -6.98 -16.21 -6.36
CA VAL A 71 -5.74 -16.59 -5.66
C VAL A 71 -5.86 -17.92 -4.91
N SER A 72 -6.86 -18.73 -5.22
CA SER A 72 -7.00 -20.08 -4.65
C SER A 72 -5.98 -21.05 -5.19
N GLY A 73 -5.69 -22.11 -4.43
CA GLY A 73 -4.79 -23.20 -4.85
C GLY A 73 -3.34 -23.05 -4.41
N PHE A 74 -2.98 -21.96 -3.70
CA PHE A 74 -1.69 -21.81 -3.03
C PHE A 74 -1.86 -21.04 -1.70
N THR A 75 -0.84 -21.11 -0.88
CA THR A 75 -0.78 -20.37 0.41
C THR A 75 0.30 -19.30 0.31
N PHE A 76 -0.01 -18.08 0.70
CA PHE A 76 0.98 -17.03 0.82
C PHE A 76 1.91 -17.30 2.00
N ASP A 77 3.20 -17.00 1.87
CA ASP A 77 4.10 -17.02 3.03
C ASP A 77 3.71 -15.88 3.99
N TYR A 78 3.37 -14.72 3.45
CA TYR A 78 2.96 -13.54 4.21
C TYR A 78 1.67 -12.95 3.65
N GLY A 79 0.71 -12.70 4.54
CA GLY A 79 -0.52 -11.94 4.24
C GLY A 79 -0.48 -10.62 4.98
N ILE A 80 -0.69 -9.51 4.25
CA ILE A 80 -0.60 -8.17 4.83
C ILE A 80 -1.97 -7.53 4.84
N PHE A 81 -2.40 -7.05 6.02
CA PHE A 81 -3.60 -6.25 6.16
C PHE A 81 -3.24 -4.81 6.52
N THR A 82 -3.63 -3.86 5.66
CA THR A 82 -3.31 -2.42 5.83
C THR A 82 -4.45 -1.65 6.47
N ASN A 83 -5.63 -1.66 5.86
CA ASN A 83 -6.83 -0.99 6.34
C ASN A 83 -8.08 -1.51 5.63
N ILE A 84 -9.24 -1.11 6.14
CA ILE A 84 -10.54 -1.28 5.50
C ILE A 84 -11.41 -0.06 5.78
N GLU A 85 -12.10 0.39 4.76
CA GLU A 85 -13.12 1.45 4.83
C GLU A 85 -14.33 1.02 4.00
N PRO A 86 -15.55 1.47 4.30
CA PRO A 86 -16.72 1.14 3.50
C PRO A 86 -16.56 1.58 2.04
N ASP A 87 -16.30 0.62 1.17
CA ASP A 87 -16.16 0.81 -0.28
C ASP A 87 -16.54 -0.50 -0.98
N HIS A 88 -16.57 -0.50 -2.31
CA HIS A 88 -16.82 -1.71 -3.11
C HIS A 88 -18.14 -2.43 -2.79
N ILE A 89 -19.20 -1.68 -2.45
CA ILE A 89 -20.55 -2.20 -2.20
C ILE A 89 -21.45 -1.81 -3.37
N GLY A 90 -21.99 -2.79 -4.08
CA GLY A 90 -22.83 -2.52 -5.25
C GLY A 90 -23.25 -3.77 -6.02
N PRO A 91 -24.06 -3.62 -7.09
CA PRO A 91 -24.65 -4.76 -7.81
C PRO A 91 -23.64 -5.77 -8.40
N ASN A 92 -22.42 -5.32 -8.71
CA ASN A 92 -21.35 -6.15 -9.28
C ASN A 92 -20.13 -6.21 -8.35
N GLU A 93 -20.30 -5.87 -7.10
CA GLU A 93 -19.28 -5.82 -6.07
C GLU A 93 -19.77 -6.61 -4.85
N HIS A 94 -19.37 -6.26 -3.64
CA HIS A 94 -19.85 -6.90 -2.43
C HIS A 94 -21.30 -6.49 -2.15
N LYS A 95 -22.10 -7.42 -1.59
CA LYS A 95 -23.51 -7.16 -1.25
C LYS A 95 -23.68 -6.13 -0.13
N ASP A 96 -22.74 -6.12 0.82
CA ASP A 96 -22.72 -5.25 1.99
C ASP A 96 -21.30 -5.17 2.56
N PHE A 97 -21.11 -4.33 3.59
CA PHE A 97 -19.82 -4.16 4.25
C PHE A 97 -19.33 -5.42 4.97
N ASP A 98 -20.23 -6.23 5.51
CA ASP A 98 -19.86 -7.47 6.19
C ASP A 98 -19.28 -8.50 5.22
N ASP A 99 -19.83 -8.61 4.02
CA ASP A 99 -19.31 -9.43 2.94
C ASP A 99 -17.93 -8.94 2.46
N TYR A 100 -17.77 -7.62 2.32
CA TYR A 100 -16.51 -7.00 1.96
C TYR A 100 -15.40 -7.27 3.00
N LEU A 101 -15.71 -7.06 4.30
CA LEU A 101 -14.80 -7.32 5.40
C LEU A 101 -14.46 -8.81 5.49
N HIS A 102 -15.47 -9.68 5.39
CA HIS A 102 -15.26 -11.13 5.37
C HIS A 102 -14.30 -11.55 4.25
N CYS A 103 -14.52 -11.06 3.03
CA CYS A 103 -13.63 -11.39 1.92
C CYS A 103 -12.19 -10.91 2.15
N LYS A 104 -11.99 -9.70 2.69
CA LYS A 104 -10.64 -9.24 3.04
C LYS A 104 -9.98 -10.11 4.11
N SER A 105 -10.71 -10.55 5.14
CA SER A 105 -10.17 -11.39 6.22
C SER A 105 -9.71 -12.77 5.73
N MET A 106 -10.23 -13.26 4.60
CA MET A 106 -9.83 -14.54 4.01
C MET A 106 -8.33 -14.63 3.74
N LEU A 107 -7.64 -13.51 3.49
CA LEU A 107 -6.19 -13.51 3.29
C LEU A 107 -5.44 -14.06 4.50
N LEU A 108 -5.88 -13.71 5.72
CA LEU A 108 -5.27 -14.19 6.97
C LEU A 108 -5.58 -15.67 7.29
N LYS A 109 -6.48 -16.28 6.51
CA LYS A 109 -6.73 -17.73 6.53
C LYS A 109 -5.96 -18.46 5.41
N GLN A 110 -5.36 -17.73 4.50
CA GLN A 110 -4.63 -18.25 3.33
C GLN A 110 -3.13 -17.90 3.36
N CYS A 111 -2.60 -17.44 4.50
CA CYS A 111 -1.18 -17.16 4.66
C CYS A 111 -0.60 -17.88 5.90
N LYS A 112 0.74 -18.01 5.93
CA LYS A 112 1.46 -18.58 7.08
C LYS A 112 1.68 -17.54 8.17
N HIS A 113 2.05 -16.31 7.78
CA HIS A 113 2.31 -15.18 8.67
C HIS A 113 1.47 -13.98 8.24
N GLY A 114 0.74 -13.39 9.18
CA GLY A 114 -0.07 -12.19 8.99
C GLY A 114 0.64 -10.96 9.54
N ILE A 115 0.82 -9.92 8.72
CA ILE A 115 1.36 -8.62 9.12
C ILE A 115 0.21 -7.62 9.13
N VAL A 116 -0.15 -7.11 10.30
CA VAL A 116 -1.44 -6.48 10.52
C VAL A 116 -1.31 -5.09 11.12
N ASN A 117 -1.97 -4.11 10.48
CA ASN A 117 -2.13 -2.78 11.04
C ASN A 117 -3.17 -2.80 12.18
N MET A 118 -2.71 -2.65 13.41
CA MET A 118 -3.57 -2.68 14.59
C MET A 118 -4.31 -1.36 14.85
N ASP A 119 -3.95 -0.29 14.15
CA ASP A 119 -4.67 0.99 14.21
C ASP A 119 -5.82 1.05 13.19
N ALA A 120 -6.00 0.01 12.37
CA ALA A 120 -7.08 -0.04 11.39
C ALA A 120 -8.44 -0.28 12.07
N ASP A 121 -9.49 0.33 11.51
CA ASP A 121 -10.85 0.07 11.94
C ASP A 121 -11.23 -1.39 11.73
N PHE A 122 -12.16 -1.89 12.55
CA PHE A 122 -12.71 -3.25 12.50
C PHE A 122 -11.67 -4.39 12.64
N ILE A 123 -10.48 -4.10 13.20
CA ILE A 123 -9.37 -5.07 13.24
C ILE A 123 -9.75 -6.36 13.95
N ASP A 124 -10.51 -6.31 15.03
CA ASP A 124 -10.96 -7.51 15.77
C ASP A 124 -11.77 -8.45 14.87
N ARG A 125 -12.61 -7.88 14.01
CA ARG A 125 -13.41 -8.65 13.04
C ARG A 125 -12.56 -9.21 11.89
N VAL A 126 -11.53 -8.47 11.48
CA VAL A 126 -10.58 -8.94 10.45
C VAL A 126 -9.77 -10.12 10.96
N LEU A 127 -9.41 -10.11 12.23
CA LEU A 127 -8.67 -11.18 12.88
C LEU A 127 -9.54 -12.39 13.24
N GLU A 128 -10.85 -12.29 13.14
CA GLU A 128 -11.75 -13.39 13.51
C GLU A 128 -11.50 -14.64 12.65
N GLY A 129 -11.12 -15.72 13.33
CA GLY A 129 -10.85 -17.02 12.70
C GLY A 129 -9.62 -17.05 11.78
N HIS A 130 -8.64 -16.15 11.96
CA HIS A 130 -7.33 -16.26 11.31
C HIS A 130 -6.64 -17.57 11.73
N THR A 131 -5.75 -18.07 10.87
CA THR A 131 -5.03 -19.32 11.10
C THR A 131 -3.51 -19.17 11.05
N CYS A 132 -3.04 -17.95 10.80
CA CYS A 132 -1.63 -17.59 10.68
C CYS A 132 -1.08 -16.99 11.98
N ASP A 133 0.24 -16.99 12.13
CA ASP A 133 0.92 -16.23 13.17
C ASP A 133 0.80 -14.74 12.87
N ILE A 134 0.44 -13.93 13.86
CA ILE A 134 0.23 -12.49 13.68
C ILE A 134 1.42 -11.69 14.19
N GLU A 135 1.91 -10.79 13.34
CA GLU A 135 2.86 -9.74 13.64
C GLU A 135 2.18 -8.39 13.43
N THR A 136 2.41 -7.47 14.35
CA THR A 136 1.61 -6.24 14.48
C THR A 136 2.42 -5.00 14.14
N TYR A 137 1.76 -4.01 13.51
CA TYR A 137 2.35 -2.68 13.34
C TYR A 137 1.32 -1.57 13.54
N GLY A 138 1.82 -0.38 13.86
CA GLY A 138 0.97 0.81 14.05
C GLY A 138 1.68 1.98 14.72
N VAL A 139 0.90 2.95 15.17
CA VAL A 139 1.35 4.20 15.79
C VAL A 139 0.82 4.35 17.21
N ASN A 140 -0.45 3.96 17.45
CA ASN A 140 -1.20 4.35 18.64
C ASN A 140 -1.06 3.37 19.82
N GLY A 141 -0.55 2.16 19.60
CA GLY A 141 -0.42 1.12 20.63
C GLY A 141 1.03 0.68 20.89
N ASP A 142 1.16 -0.46 21.55
CA ASP A 142 2.43 -1.17 21.71
C ASP A 142 2.42 -2.37 20.76
N TYR A 143 3.19 -2.28 19.71
CA TYR A 143 3.18 -3.20 18.57
C TYR A 143 4.59 -3.72 18.26
N ASP A 144 4.69 -4.82 17.53
CA ASP A 144 5.97 -5.39 17.08
C ASP A 144 6.80 -4.37 16.27
N PHE A 145 6.12 -3.52 15.46
CA PHE A 145 6.73 -2.40 14.74
C PHE A 145 5.91 -1.14 14.97
N LYS A 146 6.50 -0.18 15.65
CA LYS A 146 5.83 1.06 16.06
C LYS A 146 6.55 2.30 15.56
N ALA A 147 5.79 3.25 14.99
CA ALA A 147 6.32 4.59 14.72
C ALA A 147 6.08 5.53 15.89
N GLN A 148 7.13 6.26 16.28
CA GLN A 148 7.09 7.32 17.29
C GLN A 148 7.75 8.60 16.77
N ASN A 149 7.51 9.74 17.42
CA ASN A 149 8.15 11.02 17.07
C ASN A 149 7.97 11.41 15.60
N ILE A 150 6.79 11.17 15.04
CA ILE A 150 6.47 11.44 13.64
C ILE A 150 6.56 12.94 13.35
N LYS A 151 7.28 13.30 12.28
CA LYS A 151 7.46 14.68 11.82
C LYS A 151 7.18 14.79 10.33
N LEU A 152 6.35 15.77 9.97
CA LEU A 152 6.10 16.16 8.59
C LEU A 152 6.93 17.41 8.28
N PHE A 153 7.71 17.40 7.22
CA PHE A 153 8.59 18.51 6.90
C PHE A 153 8.86 18.59 5.38
N THR A 154 9.42 19.70 4.96
CA THR A 154 9.67 19.98 3.56
C THR A 154 11.18 20.10 3.31
N LYS A 155 11.69 19.40 2.30
CA LYS A 155 13.01 19.60 1.69
C LYS A 155 12.84 20.26 0.31
N PRO A 156 13.86 20.86 -0.29
CA PRO A 156 13.77 21.42 -1.65
C PRO A 156 13.28 20.35 -2.65
N GLY A 157 12.08 20.56 -3.20
CA GLY A 157 11.45 19.66 -4.18
C GLY A 157 10.82 18.39 -3.60
N CYS A 158 10.72 18.27 -2.29
CA CYS A 158 10.15 17.09 -1.63
C CYS A 158 9.30 17.45 -0.42
N LEU A 159 8.21 16.73 -0.22
CA LEU A 159 7.46 16.66 1.03
C LEU A 159 7.81 15.34 1.72
N CYS A 160 8.31 15.41 2.93
CA CYS A 160 8.90 14.28 3.62
C CYS A 160 8.15 13.97 4.92
N VAL A 161 8.26 12.73 5.35
CA VAL A 161 7.88 12.30 6.70
C VAL A 161 9.04 11.53 7.33
N SER A 162 9.28 11.75 8.61
CA SER A 162 10.23 10.95 9.39
C SER A 162 9.61 10.50 10.70
N TYR A 163 10.13 9.39 11.22
CA TYR A 163 9.74 8.86 12.52
C TYR A 163 10.85 7.97 13.10
N ASP A 164 10.78 7.68 14.38
CA ASP A 164 11.61 6.66 15.02
C ASP A 164 10.84 5.34 15.00
N LEU A 165 11.40 4.33 14.36
CA LEU A 165 10.91 2.95 14.44
C LEU A 165 11.33 2.36 15.78
N LYS A 166 10.42 1.68 16.46
CA LYS A 166 10.61 0.95 17.72
C LYS A 166 9.97 -0.44 17.66
N GLY A 167 10.46 -1.35 18.49
CA GLY A 167 9.97 -2.71 18.63
C GLY A 167 11.00 -3.74 18.17
N LYS A 168 10.66 -4.63 17.25
CA LYS A 168 11.56 -5.67 16.73
C LYS A 168 12.79 -5.09 16.02
N MET A 169 12.68 -3.88 15.48
CA MET A 169 13.80 -3.09 14.96
C MET A 169 13.76 -1.68 15.54
N ASP A 170 14.91 -1.02 15.68
CA ASP A 170 15.02 0.32 16.26
C ASP A 170 16.00 1.17 15.43
N PHE A 171 15.43 2.08 14.61
CA PHE A 171 16.21 3.04 13.82
C PHE A 171 15.33 4.20 13.33
N PRO A 172 15.91 5.36 12.97
CA PRO A 172 15.15 6.44 12.36
C PRO A 172 14.79 6.11 10.91
N VAL A 173 13.59 6.51 10.50
CA VAL A 173 13.08 6.34 9.13
C VAL A 173 12.75 7.71 8.54
N GLU A 174 13.16 7.93 7.30
CA GLU A 174 12.75 9.06 6.49
C GLU A 174 12.17 8.57 5.15
N ILE A 175 11.07 9.20 4.71
CA ILE A 175 10.37 8.82 3.48
C ILE A 175 10.03 10.10 2.71
N HIS A 176 10.29 10.08 1.40
CA HIS A 176 10.00 11.19 0.48
C HIS A 176 8.64 11.05 -0.21
N VAL A 177 7.71 10.35 0.42
CA VAL A 177 6.29 10.30 0.06
C VAL A 177 5.50 10.91 1.22
N PRO A 178 4.75 12.00 1.02
CA PRO A 178 4.12 12.73 2.10
C PRO A 178 2.94 12.00 2.73
N GLY A 179 2.60 12.39 3.95
CA GLY A 179 1.37 12.00 4.66
C GLY A 179 1.52 10.81 5.59
N MET A 180 0.57 10.72 6.53
CA MET A 180 0.52 9.67 7.56
C MET A 180 0.40 8.27 6.96
N PHE A 181 -0.28 8.11 5.81
CA PHE A 181 -0.36 6.81 5.13
C PHE A 181 1.02 6.25 4.75
N SER A 182 2.01 7.13 4.49
CA SER A 182 3.38 6.70 4.20
C SER A 182 4.08 6.11 5.42
N VAL A 183 3.74 6.58 6.64
CA VAL A 183 4.21 5.97 7.89
C VAL A 183 3.71 4.53 7.99
N TYR A 184 2.40 4.30 7.86
CA TYR A 184 1.81 2.96 7.92
C TYR A 184 2.32 2.04 6.81
N ASN A 185 2.43 2.56 5.58
CA ASN A 185 2.93 1.78 4.45
C ASN A 185 4.40 1.38 4.61
N SER A 186 5.24 2.25 5.19
CA SER A 186 6.64 1.93 5.47
C SER A 186 6.81 1.00 6.66
N LEU A 187 6.02 1.16 7.72
CA LEU A 187 5.99 0.21 8.84
C LEU A 187 5.67 -1.20 8.34
N CYS A 188 4.62 -1.32 7.52
CA CYS A 188 4.28 -2.57 6.86
C CYS A 188 5.42 -3.13 5.99
N ALA A 189 6.08 -2.26 5.20
CA ALA A 189 7.20 -2.68 4.36
C ALA A 189 8.42 -3.12 5.19
N ILE A 190 8.72 -2.43 6.29
CA ILE A 190 9.78 -2.81 7.21
C ILE A 190 9.45 -4.14 7.89
N ALA A 191 8.22 -4.29 8.39
CA ALA A 191 7.78 -5.51 9.05
C ALA A 191 7.96 -6.74 8.15
N ILE A 192 7.52 -6.70 6.90
CA ILE A 192 7.73 -7.82 5.97
C ILE A 192 9.20 -8.00 5.60
N CYS A 193 9.94 -6.90 5.36
CA CYS A 193 11.34 -6.99 4.90
C CYS A 193 12.31 -7.44 6.01
N SER A 194 11.98 -7.25 7.29
CA SER A 194 12.76 -7.74 8.42
C SER A 194 12.92 -9.26 8.45
N HIS A 195 12.03 -9.99 7.81
CA HIS A 195 12.14 -11.45 7.64
C HIS A 195 13.20 -11.85 6.57
N PHE A 196 13.68 -10.91 5.79
CA PHE A 196 14.60 -11.15 4.68
C PHE A 196 15.96 -10.48 4.88
N THR A 197 16.03 -9.41 5.70
CA THR A 197 17.25 -8.65 5.91
C THR A 197 17.24 -7.90 7.24
N GLU A 198 18.43 -7.80 7.86
CA GLU A 198 18.71 -6.93 9.00
C GLU A 198 19.54 -5.69 8.60
N ASP A 199 19.78 -5.49 7.30
CA ASP A 199 20.57 -4.38 6.76
C ASP A 199 19.77 -3.08 6.81
N VAL A 200 19.85 -2.39 7.95
CA VAL A 200 19.12 -1.14 8.24
C VAL A 200 19.45 -0.06 7.21
N GLU A 201 20.70 0.07 6.79
CA GLU A 201 21.12 1.12 5.83
C GLU A 201 20.44 0.93 4.48
N LYS A 202 20.36 -0.31 3.99
CA LYS A 202 19.64 -0.62 2.75
C LYS A 202 18.14 -0.40 2.87
N ILE A 203 17.52 -0.77 4.00
CA ILE A 203 16.11 -0.52 4.26
C ILE A 203 15.84 0.99 4.22
N GLN A 204 16.60 1.80 4.95
CA GLN A 204 16.46 3.25 4.99
C GLN A 204 16.61 3.87 3.60
N THR A 205 17.71 3.54 2.90
CA THR A 205 17.99 4.05 1.55
C THR A 205 16.90 3.70 0.54
N ALA A 206 16.39 2.46 0.59
CA ALA A 206 15.33 2.02 -0.30
C ALA A 206 14.00 2.76 -0.04
N LEU A 207 13.64 2.97 1.24
CA LEU A 207 12.42 3.69 1.62
C LEU A 207 12.50 5.18 1.32
N GLU A 208 13.65 5.81 1.54
CA GLU A 208 13.89 7.23 1.20
C GLU A 208 13.72 7.49 -0.30
N ASN A 209 14.22 6.57 -1.13
CA ASN A 209 14.25 6.74 -2.59
C ASN A 209 13.06 6.13 -3.31
N VAL A 210 12.12 5.49 -2.61
CA VAL A 210 10.97 4.85 -3.25
C VAL A 210 10.10 5.86 -4.00
N LYS A 211 9.72 5.49 -5.21
CA LYS A 211 8.77 6.24 -6.04
C LYS A 211 7.62 5.33 -6.40
N VAL A 212 6.40 5.82 -6.23
CA VAL A 212 5.20 5.10 -6.60
C VAL A 212 4.47 5.90 -7.67
N LYS A 213 4.43 5.36 -8.88
CA LYS A 213 3.79 5.99 -10.02
C LYS A 213 2.33 6.29 -9.75
N GLY A 214 1.91 7.54 -9.95
CA GLY A 214 0.54 7.98 -9.74
C GLY A 214 0.06 7.96 -8.27
N ARG A 215 0.96 7.87 -7.29
CA ARG A 215 0.64 7.93 -5.85
C ARG A 215 1.47 9.03 -5.20
N VAL A 216 0.88 10.21 -5.06
CA VAL A 216 1.56 11.44 -4.61
C VAL A 216 2.89 11.64 -5.34
N GLU A 217 2.91 11.30 -6.61
CA GLU A 217 4.09 11.35 -7.47
C GLU A 217 4.48 12.80 -7.71
N ILE A 218 5.65 13.19 -7.23
CA ILE A 218 6.19 14.53 -7.45
C ILE A 218 6.77 14.62 -8.86
N VAL A 219 6.25 15.58 -9.66
CA VAL A 219 6.73 15.85 -11.02
C VAL A 219 7.62 17.09 -10.98
N PRO A 220 8.93 16.98 -11.21
CA PRO A 220 9.89 18.06 -11.02
C PRO A 220 9.89 19.04 -12.22
N VAL A 221 8.82 19.85 -12.35
CA VAL A 221 8.65 20.83 -13.46
C VAL A 221 9.05 22.25 -13.08
N SER A 222 9.13 22.58 -11.78
CA SER A 222 9.40 23.95 -11.33
C SER A 222 10.04 23.98 -9.95
N LYS A 223 10.88 25.00 -9.71
CA LYS A 223 11.38 25.33 -8.36
C LYS A 223 10.44 26.27 -7.58
N ARG A 224 9.39 26.82 -8.22
CA ARG A 224 8.47 27.81 -7.65
C ARG A 224 7.23 27.17 -7.00
N PHE A 225 6.88 25.96 -7.42
CA PHE A 225 5.74 25.19 -6.91
C PHE A 225 6.03 23.68 -7.03
N THR A 226 5.37 22.88 -6.23
CA THR A 226 5.38 21.43 -6.32
C THR A 226 4.17 20.97 -7.14
N LEU A 227 4.41 20.20 -8.20
CA LEU A 227 3.37 19.49 -8.95
C LEU A 227 3.34 18.04 -8.51
N MET A 228 2.13 17.53 -8.23
CA MET A 228 1.92 16.15 -7.84
C MET A 228 0.85 15.49 -8.70
N ILE A 229 0.98 14.18 -8.89
CA ILE A 229 -0.05 13.34 -9.50
C ILE A 229 -0.45 12.30 -8.47
N ASP A 230 -1.76 12.16 -8.25
CA ASP A 230 -2.32 11.14 -7.35
C ASP A 230 -3.49 10.40 -8.00
N TYR A 231 -3.77 9.23 -7.49
CA TYR A 231 -4.84 8.36 -7.97
C TYR A 231 -6.17 8.57 -7.22
N ALA A 232 -6.25 9.51 -6.27
CA ALA A 232 -7.48 9.81 -5.54
C ALA A 232 -8.63 10.07 -6.54
N HIS A 233 -9.70 9.26 -6.47
CA HIS A 233 -10.78 9.25 -7.44
C HIS A 233 -12.17 9.19 -6.80
N ASN A 234 -12.25 9.31 -5.48
CA ASN A 234 -13.48 9.47 -4.69
C ASN A 234 -13.28 10.58 -3.63
N ALA A 235 -14.37 11.03 -3.02
CA ALA A 235 -14.35 12.14 -2.05
C ALA A 235 -13.40 11.84 -0.87
N MET A 236 -13.52 10.66 -0.29
CA MET A 236 -12.76 10.25 0.89
C MET A 236 -11.25 10.20 0.65
N SER A 237 -10.82 9.63 -0.50
CA SER A 237 -9.39 9.60 -0.86
C SER A 237 -8.86 11.00 -1.19
N LEU A 238 -9.67 11.86 -1.81
CA LEU A 238 -9.31 13.24 -2.09
C LEU A 238 -9.19 14.06 -0.79
N GLU A 239 -10.14 13.93 0.12
CA GLU A 239 -10.12 14.58 1.43
C GLU A 239 -8.89 14.16 2.25
N SER A 240 -8.60 12.86 2.32
CA SER A 240 -7.43 12.32 3.00
C SER A 240 -6.12 12.89 2.43
N LEU A 241 -6.01 12.94 1.10
CA LEU A 241 -4.86 13.53 0.41
C LEU A 241 -4.71 15.02 0.75
N LEU A 242 -5.78 15.81 0.57
CA LEU A 242 -5.73 17.27 0.78
C LEU A 242 -5.48 17.61 2.25
N THR A 243 -6.07 16.88 3.19
CA THR A 243 -5.83 17.03 4.62
C THR A 243 -4.36 16.73 4.96
N SER A 244 -3.80 15.67 4.40
CA SER A 244 -2.38 15.35 4.56
C SER A 244 -1.47 16.46 4.00
N LEU A 245 -1.80 17.01 2.83
CA LEU A 245 -1.01 18.08 2.21
C LEU A 245 -1.13 19.42 2.97
N LYS A 246 -2.30 19.72 3.54
CA LYS A 246 -2.49 20.92 4.40
C LYS A 246 -1.55 20.92 5.61
N GLN A 247 -1.16 19.77 6.14
CA GLN A 247 -0.24 19.64 7.28
C GLN A 247 1.18 20.15 6.98
N TYR A 248 1.56 20.28 5.70
CA TYR A 248 2.82 20.88 5.27
C TYR A 248 2.77 22.41 5.16
N ASN A 249 1.65 23.04 5.58
CA ASN A 249 1.43 24.49 5.57
C ASN A 249 1.72 25.17 4.21
N PRO A 250 1.17 24.69 3.09
CA PRO A 250 1.37 25.30 1.81
C PRO A 250 0.72 26.70 1.78
N LYS A 251 1.38 27.69 1.15
CA LYS A 251 0.80 29.02 0.95
C LYS A 251 -0.49 28.97 0.11
N ARG A 252 -0.56 28.05 -0.83
CA ARG A 252 -1.71 27.80 -1.69
C ARG A 252 -1.70 26.35 -2.13
N LEU A 253 -2.85 25.69 -2.00
CA LEU A 253 -3.11 24.36 -2.53
C LEU A 253 -4.10 24.50 -3.70
N VAL A 254 -3.75 23.96 -4.85
CA VAL A 254 -4.59 23.97 -6.05
C VAL A 254 -4.82 22.52 -6.46
N THR A 255 -6.09 22.13 -6.51
CA THR A 255 -6.50 20.79 -6.91
C THR A 255 -7.09 20.83 -8.31
N VAL A 256 -6.60 19.95 -9.18
CA VAL A 256 -7.15 19.72 -10.53
C VAL A 256 -7.64 18.29 -10.57
N PHE A 257 -8.94 18.08 -10.69
CA PHE A 257 -9.53 16.75 -10.72
C PHE A 257 -10.68 16.68 -11.73
N GLY A 258 -11.10 15.46 -12.07
CA GLY A 258 -12.24 15.21 -12.90
C GLY A 258 -12.89 13.87 -12.56
N CYS A 259 -14.18 13.73 -12.89
CA CYS A 259 -14.93 12.51 -12.64
C CYS A 259 -15.28 11.80 -13.94
N GLY A 260 -15.08 10.49 -13.98
CA GLY A 260 -15.43 9.67 -15.14
C GLY A 260 -16.93 9.69 -15.46
N GLY A 261 -17.30 9.73 -16.76
CA GLY A 261 -18.66 9.88 -17.23
C GLY A 261 -19.63 8.76 -16.81
N ASN A 262 -19.13 7.53 -16.68
CA ASN A 262 -19.93 6.32 -16.38
C ASN A 262 -19.89 5.93 -14.88
N ARG A 263 -19.64 6.89 -13.97
CA ARG A 263 -19.64 6.68 -12.53
C ARG A 263 -20.82 7.41 -11.89
N SER A 264 -21.10 7.13 -10.59
CA SER A 264 -22.15 7.78 -9.81
C SER A 264 -22.11 9.31 -9.98
N LYS A 265 -23.28 9.92 -10.21
CA LYS A 265 -23.41 11.38 -10.26
C LYS A 265 -23.14 12.01 -8.90
N GLU A 266 -23.53 11.35 -7.82
CA GLU A 266 -23.35 11.81 -6.43
C GLU A 266 -21.86 12.02 -6.11
N ARG A 267 -21.01 11.08 -6.52
CA ARG A 267 -19.54 11.20 -6.35
C ARG A 267 -18.97 12.53 -6.88
N ARG A 268 -19.58 13.11 -7.92
CA ARG A 268 -19.11 14.38 -8.50
C ARG A 268 -19.34 15.55 -7.56
N PHE A 269 -20.50 15.55 -6.87
CA PHE A 269 -20.85 16.57 -5.89
C PHE A 269 -19.98 16.41 -4.65
N GLU A 270 -19.90 15.19 -4.11
CA GLU A 270 -19.06 14.86 -2.95
C GLU A 270 -17.60 15.27 -3.15
N MET A 271 -17.01 14.96 -4.32
CA MET A 271 -15.63 15.38 -4.64
C MET A 271 -15.47 16.89 -4.82
N GLY A 272 -16.55 17.60 -5.18
CA GLY A 272 -16.55 19.05 -5.30
C GLY A 272 -16.72 19.78 -3.97
N GLU A 273 -17.26 19.12 -2.96
CA GLU A 273 -17.42 19.64 -1.60
C GLU A 273 -16.13 19.56 -0.77
N VAL A 274 -15.25 18.60 -1.06
CA VAL A 274 -13.93 18.42 -0.44
C VAL A 274 -12.96 19.52 -0.88
#